data_141f1acb54ef0ddf414e821e83399f01
#
_entry.id   141f1acb54ef0ddf414e821e83399f01
#
_cell.length_a   1.000
_cell.length_b   1.000
_cell.length_c   1.000
_cell.angle_alpha   90.00
_cell.angle_beta   90.00
_cell.angle_gamma   90.00
#
_symmetry.space_group_name_H-M   'P 1'
#
loop_
_entity.id
_entity.type
_entity.pdbx_description
1 polymer ?
#
loop_
_entity_poly.entity_id
_entity_poly.type
_entity_poly.pdbx_seq_one_letter_code
_entity_poly.pdbx_strand_id
1 'polypeptide(L)'
;MGKVGFDQLERNLRYTLSLLAAHAPGGEVRKLPGISIACASNPCPMFNAALLSATICRGPQELAQRVALAALHYRMRGKDWSFWLWDDWMDPRTRRKAPDVLADHGLRFALKLPGMSASSLRPCLRYLPELKIRLVDDLDGVAAFCGVGATCFNLPIPWFRQVYGSVELFRDGYTSYVGYVDQEPICTIAVVFNAGGHGVYGLATLPEHQRSGYAEALLRRALEDSSRIHGGAPTLLQATPQGLSLYLRLGYEVVSNLSIYTFTGNQ
;
A
#
# COMPACT_ATOMS: atom_id res chain seq x y z
N MET A 1 -14.92 8.27 -18.63
CA MET A 1 -15.29 6.95 -18.04
C MET A 1 -14.02 6.37 -17.46
N GLY A 2 -13.92 6.19 -16.14
CA GLY A 2 -12.78 5.52 -15.50
C GLY A 2 -12.70 4.07 -15.97
N LYS A 3 -11.49 3.52 -16.12
CA LYS A 3 -11.31 2.10 -16.41
C LYS A 3 -11.99 1.29 -15.33
N VAL A 4 -12.72 0.25 -15.71
CA VAL A 4 -13.31 -0.72 -14.76
C VAL A 4 -12.17 -1.21 -13.85
N GLY A 5 -12.33 -1.08 -12.54
CA GLY A 5 -11.32 -1.47 -11.55
C GLY A 5 -10.45 -0.33 -11.00
N PHE A 6 -10.27 0.81 -11.68
CA PHE A 6 -9.47 1.93 -11.16
C PHE A 6 -10.07 2.53 -9.89
N ASP A 7 -11.37 2.76 -9.88
CA ASP A 7 -12.10 3.34 -8.74
C ASP A 7 -11.96 2.47 -7.48
N GLN A 8 -12.05 1.14 -7.64
CA GLN A 8 -11.87 0.18 -6.55
C GLN A 8 -10.43 0.19 -6.04
N LEU A 9 -9.46 0.17 -6.97
CA LEU A 9 -8.02 0.17 -6.68
C LEU A 9 -7.60 1.42 -5.90
N GLU A 10 -8.02 2.60 -6.35
CA GLU A 10 -7.73 3.88 -5.72
C GLU A 10 -8.37 4.00 -4.32
N ARG A 11 -9.66 3.70 -4.23
CA ARG A 11 -10.40 3.78 -2.97
C ARG A 11 -9.88 2.80 -1.93
N ASN A 12 -9.52 1.59 -2.35
CA ASN A 12 -8.96 0.58 -1.45
C ASN A 12 -7.60 1.03 -0.90
N LEU A 13 -6.70 1.54 -1.76
CA LEU A 13 -5.41 2.08 -1.32
C LEU A 13 -5.59 3.25 -0.35
N ARG A 14 -6.42 4.22 -0.69
CA ARG A 14 -6.65 5.41 0.13
C ARG A 14 -7.28 5.05 1.48
N TYR A 15 -8.20 4.09 1.51
CA TYR A 15 -8.76 3.55 2.74
C TYR A 15 -7.67 2.89 3.59
N THR A 16 -6.84 2.03 2.99
CA THR A 16 -5.79 1.31 3.71
C THR A 16 -4.77 2.26 4.34
N LEU A 17 -4.30 3.27 3.60
CA LEU A 17 -3.38 4.28 4.16
C LEU A 17 -4.05 5.07 5.30
N SER A 18 -5.33 5.39 5.18
CA SER A 18 -6.09 6.05 6.25
C SER A 18 -6.24 5.16 7.48
N LEU A 19 -6.49 3.86 7.29
CA LEU A 19 -6.57 2.88 8.37
C LEU A 19 -5.25 2.79 9.14
N LEU A 20 -4.12 2.69 8.43
CA LEU A 20 -2.78 2.67 9.03
C LEU A 20 -2.51 3.94 9.83
N ALA A 21 -2.81 5.12 9.27
CA ALA A 21 -2.61 6.39 9.94
C ALA A 21 -3.51 6.54 11.18
N ALA A 22 -4.75 6.06 11.12
CA ALA A 22 -5.69 6.14 12.25
C ALA A 22 -5.26 5.32 13.46
N HIS A 23 -4.54 4.19 13.25
CA HIS A 23 -4.06 3.32 14.31
C HIS A 23 -2.63 3.64 14.77
N ALA A 24 -1.89 4.48 14.04
CA ALA A 24 -0.54 4.88 14.42
C ALA A 24 -0.57 5.89 15.58
N PRO A 25 0.30 5.77 16.59
CA PRO A 25 0.42 6.76 17.66
C PRO A 25 0.72 8.16 17.11
N GLY A 26 -0.15 9.12 17.44
CA GLY A 26 -0.07 10.49 16.91
C GLY A 26 -0.43 10.61 15.43
N GLY A 27 -1.03 9.57 14.86
CA GLY A 27 -1.47 9.57 13.47
C GLY A 27 -2.72 10.43 13.24
N GLU A 28 -2.93 10.85 12.02
CA GLU A 28 -4.00 11.78 11.63
C GLU A 28 -4.52 11.45 10.24
N VAL A 29 -5.82 11.50 10.08
CA VAL A 29 -6.51 11.40 8.78
C VAL A 29 -7.28 12.69 8.53
N ARG A 30 -7.05 13.33 7.38
CA ARG A 30 -7.74 14.55 6.97
C ARG A 30 -8.30 14.45 5.57
N LYS A 31 -9.48 15.02 5.37
CA LYS A 31 -10.06 15.23 4.05
C LYS A 31 -10.02 16.73 3.76
N LEU A 32 -9.29 17.10 2.72
CA LEU A 32 -9.21 18.47 2.21
C LEU A 32 -9.84 18.52 0.81
N PRO A 33 -10.14 19.70 0.24
CA PRO A 33 -10.69 19.79 -1.11
C PRO A 33 -9.83 19.09 -2.16
N GLY A 34 -10.28 17.93 -2.65
CA GLY A 34 -9.59 17.10 -3.64
C GLY A 34 -8.35 16.35 -3.16
N ILE A 35 -8.07 16.34 -1.84
CA ILE A 35 -6.91 15.68 -1.23
C ILE A 35 -7.36 14.84 -0.02
N SER A 36 -6.76 13.68 0.13
CA SER A 36 -6.79 12.86 1.34
C SER A 36 -5.40 12.84 1.96
N ILE A 37 -5.32 13.10 3.26
CA ILE A 37 -4.11 13.02 4.07
C ILE A 37 -4.21 11.80 4.97
N ALA A 38 -3.18 10.97 4.97
CA ALA A 38 -3.00 9.84 5.86
C ALA A 38 -1.59 9.96 6.46
N CYS A 39 -1.48 10.58 7.62
CA CYS A 39 -0.22 10.86 8.31
C CYS A 39 -0.09 9.92 9.51
N ALA A 40 0.81 8.95 9.46
CA ALA A 40 1.12 8.07 10.59
C ALA A 40 2.11 8.71 11.59
N SER A 41 2.48 9.96 11.38
CA SER A 41 3.47 10.69 12.21
C SER A 41 4.84 10.01 12.28
N ASN A 42 5.17 9.20 11.28
CA ASN A 42 6.36 8.35 11.21
C ASN A 42 7.56 9.11 10.59
N PRO A 43 8.82 8.78 10.97
CA PRO A 43 9.99 9.32 10.28
C PRO A 43 10.09 8.94 8.80
N CYS A 44 9.58 7.78 8.40
CA CYS A 44 9.54 7.37 6.99
C CYS A 44 8.45 8.15 6.23
N PRO A 45 8.79 8.94 5.20
CA PRO A 45 7.82 9.74 4.45
C PRO A 45 6.72 8.91 3.77
N MET A 46 6.98 7.63 3.48
CA MET A 46 6.01 6.73 2.86
C MET A 46 4.77 6.48 3.72
N PHE A 47 4.88 6.60 5.05
CA PHE A 47 3.76 6.47 5.98
C PHE A 47 3.05 7.78 6.30
N ASN A 48 3.51 8.89 5.72
CA ASN A 48 2.89 10.21 5.80
C ASN A 48 2.43 10.61 4.40
N ALA A 49 1.34 10.03 3.94
CA ALA A 49 0.92 10.11 2.55
C ALA A 49 -0.17 11.17 2.32
N ALA A 50 -0.03 11.92 1.23
CA ALA A 50 -1.12 12.69 0.63
C ALA A 50 -1.48 12.09 -0.72
N LEU A 51 -2.78 11.98 -1.01
CA LEU A 51 -3.31 11.44 -2.26
C LEU A 51 -4.36 12.39 -2.83
N LEU A 52 -4.48 12.42 -4.16
CA LEU A 52 -5.68 12.99 -4.77
C LEU A 52 -6.90 12.16 -4.34
N SER A 53 -8.01 12.82 -4.12
CA SER A 53 -9.33 12.20 -3.85
C SER A 53 -10.38 12.56 -4.90
N ALA A 54 -9.98 13.29 -5.94
CA ALA A 54 -10.81 13.67 -7.08
C ALA A 54 -9.93 14.00 -8.29
N THR A 55 -10.47 13.78 -9.48
CA THR A 55 -9.83 14.10 -10.77
C THR A 55 -9.40 15.57 -10.85
N ILE A 56 -8.28 15.83 -11.50
CA ILE A 56 -7.81 17.17 -11.86
C ILE A 56 -8.56 17.58 -13.15
N CYS A 57 -9.41 18.60 -13.04
CA CYS A 57 -10.25 19.08 -14.15
C CYS A 57 -9.75 20.40 -14.76
N ARG A 58 -8.99 21.20 -14.01
CA ARG A 58 -8.52 22.55 -14.42
C ARG A 58 -7.01 22.60 -14.70
N GLY A 59 -6.43 21.45 -15.02
CA GLY A 59 -5.04 21.36 -15.45
C GLY A 59 -3.99 21.50 -14.34
N PRO A 60 -2.71 21.79 -14.72
CA PRO A 60 -1.59 21.79 -13.77
C PRO A 60 -1.73 22.77 -12.60
N GLN A 61 -2.44 23.90 -12.78
CA GLN A 61 -2.66 24.86 -11.71
C GLN A 61 -3.52 24.29 -10.57
N GLU A 62 -4.53 23.48 -10.90
CA GLU A 62 -5.32 22.79 -9.88
C GLU A 62 -4.48 21.75 -9.13
N LEU A 63 -3.62 21.01 -9.83
CA LEU A 63 -2.68 20.11 -9.20
C LEU A 63 -1.78 20.87 -8.22
N ALA A 64 -1.19 21.99 -8.64
CA ALA A 64 -0.34 22.83 -7.78
C ALA A 64 -1.07 23.29 -6.51
N GLN A 65 -2.32 23.75 -6.63
CA GLN A 65 -3.12 24.16 -5.48
C GLN A 65 -3.34 23.00 -4.50
N ARG A 66 -3.64 21.80 -5.01
CA ARG A 66 -3.84 20.62 -4.15
C ARG A 66 -2.54 20.17 -3.47
N VAL A 67 -1.42 20.19 -4.21
CA VAL A 67 -0.11 19.88 -3.63
C VAL A 67 0.27 20.90 -2.56
N ALA A 68 0.00 22.21 -2.79
CA ALA A 68 0.25 23.26 -1.82
C ALA A 68 -0.52 23.05 -0.50
N LEU A 69 -1.78 22.59 -0.56
CA LEU A 69 -2.57 22.27 0.64
C LEU A 69 -1.91 21.12 1.44
N ALA A 70 -1.45 20.08 0.77
CA ALA A 70 -0.76 18.96 1.43
C ALA A 70 0.58 19.42 2.01
N ALA A 71 1.37 20.20 1.25
CA ALA A 71 2.64 20.74 1.70
C ALA A 71 2.49 21.63 2.95
N LEU A 72 1.47 22.49 2.99
CA LEU A 72 1.17 23.31 4.17
C LEU A 72 0.86 22.44 5.39
N HIS A 73 0.02 21.40 5.22
CA HIS A 73 -0.32 20.48 6.29
C HIS A 73 0.93 19.84 6.93
N TYR A 74 1.83 19.29 6.11
CA TYR A 74 3.03 18.59 6.61
C TYR A 74 4.09 19.56 7.14
N ARG A 75 4.25 20.74 6.51
CA ARG A 75 5.14 21.81 7.02
C ARG A 75 4.77 22.25 8.43
N MET A 76 3.48 22.46 8.70
CA MET A 76 3.02 22.85 10.04
C MET A 76 3.30 21.79 11.11
N ARG A 77 3.55 20.56 10.71
CA ARG A 77 3.85 19.41 11.59
C ARG A 77 5.33 19.05 11.64
N GLY A 78 6.16 19.69 10.81
CA GLY A 78 7.57 19.35 10.67
C GLY A 78 7.80 17.90 10.29
N LYS A 79 6.98 17.37 9.36
CA LYS A 79 7.05 15.96 8.93
C LYS A 79 7.51 15.84 7.49
N ASP A 80 8.40 14.90 7.25
CA ASP A 80 8.67 14.38 5.92
C ASP A 80 7.45 13.61 5.42
N TRP A 81 7.18 13.68 4.14
CA TRP A 81 5.94 13.17 3.58
C TRP A 81 6.06 12.73 2.11
N SER A 82 5.05 12.06 1.61
CA SER A 82 4.96 11.61 0.23
C SER A 82 3.64 12.04 -0.43
N PHE A 83 3.71 12.31 -1.73
CA PHE A 83 2.55 12.54 -2.57
C PHE A 83 2.37 11.37 -3.54
N TRP A 84 1.20 10.72 -3.48
CA TRP A 84 0.87 9.51 -4.24
C TRP A 84 -0.11 9.87 -5.34
N LEU A 85 0.30 9.72 -6.59
CA LEU A 85 -0.36 10.28 -7.75
C LEU A 85 -0.67 9.22 -8.81
N TRP A 86 -1.95 8.91 -8.96
CA TRP A 86 -2.43 8.02 -10.02
C TRP A 86 -2.47 8.74 -11.37
N ASP A 87 -2.02 8.05 -12.43
CA ASP A 87 -2.05 8.57 -13.80
C ASP A 87 -3.48 8.91 -14.26
N ASP A 88 -4.48 8.14 -13.87
CA ASP A 88 -5.88 8.28 -14.27
C ASP A 88 -6.62 9.48 -13.62
N TRP A 89 -6.03 10.11 -12.60
CA TRP A 89 -6.54 11.35 -12.01
C TRP A 89 -6.26 12.60 -12.87
N MET A 90 -5.50 12.47 -13.96
CA MET A 90 -5.02 13.61 -14.75
C MET A 90 -5.20 13.40 -16.26
N ASP A 91 -5.51 14.48 -16.97
CA ASP A 91 -5.36 14.53 -18.41
C ASP A 91 -3.88 14.42 -18.87
N PRO A 92 -3.60 14.10 -20.15
CA PRO A 92 -2.22 13.91 -20.62
C PRO A 92 -1.32 15.14 -20.48
N ARG A 93 -1.87 16.37 -20.55
CA ARG A 93 -1.11 17.61 -20.39
C ARG A 93 -0.69 17.81 -18.94
N THR A 94 -1.62 17.65 -18.03
CA THR A 94 -1.37 17.74 -16.58
C THR A 94 -0.39 16.68 -16.14
N ARG A 95 -0.53 15.44 -16.62
CA ARG A 95 0.40 14.34 -16.32
C ARG A 95 1.84 14.65 -16.73
N ARG A 96 2.05 15.23 -17.92
CA ARG A 96 3.40 15.64 -18.37
C ARG A 96 4.02 16.72 -17.50
N LYS A 97 3.20 17.61 -16.92
CA LYS A 97 3.65 18.72 -16.07
C LYS A 97 3.70 18.37 -14.58
N ALA A 98 3.16 17.24 -14.18
CA ALA A 98 3.11 16.85 -12.78
C ALA A 98 4.49 16.79 -12.09
N PRO A 99 5.56 16.26 -12.71
CA PRO A 99 6.90 16.29 -12.11
C PRO A 99 7.39 17.69 -11.75
N ASP A 100 7.21 18.66 -12.67
CA ASP A 100 7.62 20.05 -12.47
C ASP A 100 6.81 20.67 -11.30
N VAL A 101 5.48 20.50 -11.34
CA VAL A 101 4.58 20.99 -10.27
C VAL A 101 4.96 20.44 -8.90
N LEU A 102 5.30 19.17 -8.81
CA LEU A 102 5.69 18.53 -7.54
C LEU A 102 7.08 19.01 -7.09
N ALA A 103 8.02 19.19 -8.04
CA ALA A 103 9.35 19.72 -7.75
C ALA A 103 9.32 21.15 -7.20
N ASP A 104 8.41 22.01 -7.67
CA ASP A 104 8.20 23.38 -7.17
C ASP A 104 7.79 23.38 -5.68
N HIS A 105 7.25 22.27 -5.17
CA HIS A 105 6.95 22.06 -3.75
C HIS A 105 8.00 21.24 -3.00
N GLY A 106 9.17 21.00 -3.60
CA GLY A 106 10.28 20.27 -2.99
C GLY A 106 10.11 18.74 -3.02
N LEU A 107 9.09 18.23 -3.71
CA LEU A 107 8.85 16.80 -3.86
C LEU A 107 9.71 16.23 -4.99
N ARG A 108 10.40 15.13 -4.72
CA ARG A 108 11.24 14.42 -5.68
C ARG A 108 10.64 13.06 -6.01
N PHE A 109 10.72 12.66 -7.28
CA PHE A 109 10.27 11.33 -7.71
C PHE A 109 11.05 10.24 -6.94
N ALA A 110 10.31 9.33 -6.33
CA ALA A 110 10.86 8.20 -5.59
C ALA A 110 10.69 6.88 -6.36
N LEU A 111 9.46 6.55 -6.75
CA LEU A 111 9.19 5.30 -7.46
C LEU A 111 7.85 5.35 -8.22
N LYS A 112 7.70 4.42 -9.18
CA LYS A 112 6.44 4.20 -9.90
C LYS A 112 6.04 2.74 -9.75
N LEU A 113 4.78 2.51 -9.36
CA LEU A 113 4.20 1.20 -9.13
C LEU A 113 3.03 0.96 -10.09
N PRO A 114 2.99 -0.14 -10.84
CA PRO A 114 1.76 -0.54 -11.50
C PRO A 114 0.72 -0.92 -10.45
N GLY A 115 -0.45 -0.28 -10.54
CA GLY A 115 -1.65 -0.70 -9.83
C GLY A 115 -2.33 -1.80 -10.63
N MET A 116 -2.56 -2.93 -10.00
CA MET A 116 -2.99 -4.14 -10.69
C MET A 116 -4.27 -4.70 -10.07
N SER A 117 -5.05 -5.41 -10.90
CA SER A 117 -6.26 -6.12 -10.48
C SER A 117 -6.34 -7.50 -11.14
N ALA A 118 -6.95 -8.45 -10.44
CA ALA A 118 -7.36 -9.73 -10.99
C ALA A 118 -8.77 -10.06 -10.50
N SER A 119 -9.65 -10.49 -11.39
CA SER A 119 -11.00 -10.97 -11.03
C SER A 119 -10.95 -12.30 -10.27
N SER A 120 -9.96 -13.12 -10.58
CA SER A 120 -9.62 -14.37 -9.90
C SER A 120 -8.16 -14.71 -10.15
N LEU A 121 -7.53 -15.46 -9.25
CA LEU A 121 -6.18 -15.96 -9.49
C LEU A 121 -6.22 -17.13 -10.48
N ARG A 122 -5.23 -17.18 -11.38
CA ARG A 122 -5.02 -18.35 -12.22
C ARG A 122 -4.82 -19.61 -11.37
N PRO A 123 -5.26 -20.79 -11.81
CA PRO A 123 -5.03 -22.05 -11.10
C PRO A 123 -3.53 -22.28 -10.82
N CYS A 124 -3.24 -22.86 -9.67
CA CYS A 124 -1.88 -23.27 -9.35
C CYS A 124 -1.53 -24.55 -10.08
N LEU A 125 -0.59 -24.49 -11.01
CA LEU A 125 -0.15 -25.63 -11.80
C LEU A 125 1.13 -26.29 -11.27
N ARG A 126 1.61 -25.85 -10.10
CA ARG A 126 2.84 -26.37 -9.47
C ARG A 126 2.57 -26.72 -8.01
N TYR A 127 3.40 -27.59 -7.48
CA TYR A 127 3.43 -27.83 -6.04
C TYR A 127 3.91 -26.58 -5.32
N LEU A 128 3.17 -26.17 -4.28
CA LEU A 128 3.56 -25.09 -3.37
C LEU A 128 4.19 -25.70 -2.12
N PRO A 129 5.19 -25.03 -1.52
CA PRO A 129 5.83 -25.54 -0.32
C PRO A 129 4.84 -25.57 0.87
N GLU A 130 5.10 -26.49 1.79
CA GLU A 130 4.39 -26.50 3.06
C GLU A 130 4.71 -25.25 3.86
N LEU A 131 3.69 -24.60 4.37
CA LEU A 131 3.79 -23.35 5.10
C LEU A 131 2.76 -23.33 6.23
N LYS A 132 3.22 -23.21 7.47
CA LYS A 132 2.32 -23.00 8.59
C LYS A 132 1.89 -21.55 8.63
N ILE A 133 0.61 -21.28 8.35
CA ILE A 133 0.06 -19.93 8.28
C ILE A 133 -0.74 -19.63 9.53
N ARG A 134 -0.45 -18.49 10.18
CA ARG A 134 -1.17 -18.01 11.36
C ARG A 134 -1.74 -16.61 11.10
N LEU A 135 -2.96 -16.37 11.56
CA LEU A 135 -3.57 -15.06 11.62
C LEU A 135 -2.82 -14.20 12.65
N VAL A 136 -2.69 -12.92 12.39
CA VAL A 136 -2.12 -11.93 13.31
C VAL A 136 -3.25 -11.39 14.17
N ASP A 137 -3.39 -11.87 15.40
CA ASP A 137 -4.45 -11.49 16.35
C ASP A 137 -3.94 -11.28 17.79
N ASP A 138 -2.62 -11.46 17.99
CA ASP A 138 -1.92 -11.27 19.25
C ASP A 138 -0.58 -10.51 19.09
N LEU A 139 0.08 -10.21 20.21
CA LEU A 139 1.34 -9.45 20.22
C LEU A 139 2.51 -10.20 19.57
N ASP A 140 2.53 -11.54 19.67
CA ASP A 140 3.59 -12.35 19.06
C ASP A 140 3.45 -12.35 17.53
N GLY A 141 2.24 -12.48 17.02
CA GLY A 141 1.93 -12.33 15.59
C GLY A 141 2.28 -10.94 15.07
N VAL A 142 1.95 -9.88 15.81
CA VAL A 142 2.34 -8.49 15.49
C VAL A 142 3.86 -8.34 15.45
N ALA A 143 4.57 -8.89 16.44
CA ALA A 143 6.03 -8.83 16.48
C ALA A 143 6.65 -9.56 15.27
N ALA A 144 6.15 -10.74 14.92
CA ALA A 144 6.58 -11.51 13.74
C ALA A 144 6.30 -10.76 12.43
N PHE A 145 5.09 -10.21 12.26
CA PHE A 145 4.72 -9.38 11.11
C PHE A 145 5.67 -8.18 10.94
N CYS A 146 5.91 -7.45 12.04
CA CYS A 146 6.80 -6.30 12.04
C CYS A 146 8.26 -6.69 11.75
N GLY A 147 8.75 -7.80 12.28
CA GLY A 147 10.12 -8.27 12.06
C GLY A 147 10.38 -8.59 10.59
N VAL A 148 9.53 -9.44 9.99
CA VAL A 148 9.64 -9.81 8.58
C VAL A 148 9.47 -8.58 7.68
N GLY A 149 8.45 -7.74 7.94
CA GLY A 149 8.18 -6.55 7.15
C GLY A 149 9.33 -5.54 7.21
N ALA A 150 9.84 -5.22 8.39
CA ALA A 150 10.95 -4.29 8.56
C ALA A 150 12.21 -4.74 7.81
N THR A 151 12.54 -6.05 7.89
CA THR A 151 13.67 -6.63 7.14
C THR A 151 13.47 -6.53 5.63
N CYS A 152 12.29 -6.94 5.12
CA CYS A 152 12.03 -6.99 3.68
C CYS A 152 11.93 -5.60 3.04
N PHE A 153 11.42 -4.60 3.76
CA PHE A 153 11.30 -3.21 3.29
C PHE A 153 12.51 -2.34 3.67
N ASN A 154 13.53 -2.93 4.31
CA ASN A 154 14.74 -2.24 4.75
C ASN A 154 14.43 -0.98 5.57
N LEU A 155 13.56 -1.14 6.56
CA LEU A 155 13.15 -0.07 7.48
C LEU A 155 13.57 -0.42 8.92
N PRO A 156 13.92 0.58 9.74
CA PRO A 156 14.13 0.36 11.16
C PRO A 156 12.88 -0.28 11.82
N ILE A 157 13.07 -1.34 12.61
CA ILE A 157 11.98 -2.02 13.31
C ILE A 157 11.11 -1.04 14.13
N PRO A 158 11.67 -0.04 14.87
CA PRO A 158 10.83 0.93 15.59
C PRO A 158 9.90 1.72 14.68
N TRP A 159 10.34 2.10 13.47
CA TRP A 159 9.50 2.81 12.51
C TRP A 159 8.37 1.93 11.98
N PHE A 160 8.68 0.67 11.71
CA PHE A 160 7.68 -0.30 11.26
C PHE A 160 6.64 -0.58 12.35
N ARG A 161 7.11 -0.80 13.61
CA ARG A 161 6.24 -1.00 14.79
C ARG A 161 5.36 0.22 15.10
N GLN A 162 5.82 1.43 14.85
CA GLN A 162 5.00 2.63 15.04
C GLN A 162 3.72 2.60 14.18
N VAL A 163 3.77 1.99 13.00
CA VAL A 163 2.63 1.89 12.08
C VAL A 163 1.83 0.61 12.30
N TYR A 164 2.50 -0.52 12.53
CA TYR A 164 1.93 -1.86 12.57
C TYR A 164 1.97 -2.51 13.96
N GLY A 165 2.28 -1.76 15.01
CA GLY A 165 2.48 -2.33 16.36
C GLY A 165 1.21 -2.53 17.18
N SER A 166 0.05 -2.08 16.70
CA SER A 166 -1.24 -2.23 17.41
C SER A 166 -1.96 -3.50 16.96
N VAL A 167 -2.38 -4.33 17.90
CA VAL A 167 -3.25 -5.51 17.64
C VAL A 167 -4.60 -5.07 17.07
N GLU A 168 -5.12 -3.93 17.53
CA GLU A 168 -6.40 -3.36 17.08
C GLU A 168 -6.40 -3.10 15.58
N LEU A 169 -5.31 -2.63 14.99
CA LEU A 169 -5.18 -2.45 13.54
C LEU A 169 -5.57 -3.73 12.77
N PHE A 170 -5.06 -4.88 13.23
CA PHE A 170 -5.28 -6.16 12.58
C PHE A 170 -6.71 -6.68 12.75
N ARG A 171 -7.36 -6.31 13.85
CA ARG A 171 -8.77 -6.63 14.13
C ARG A 171 -9.75 -5.70 13.40
N ASP A 172 -9.34 -4.46 13.12
CA ASP A 172 -10.18 -3.41 12.51
C ASP A 172 -10.11 -3.42 10.96
N GLY A 173 -9.73 -4.53 10.35
CA GLY A 173 -9.82 -4.72 8.90
C GLY A 173 -8.49 -4.75 8.14
N TYR A 174 -7.35 -4.63 8.82
CA TYR A 174 -6.03 -4.95 8.24
C TYR A 174 -5.70 -6.42 8.50
N THR A 175 -6.55 -7.32 8.00
CA THR A 175 -6.42 -8.77 8.26
C THR A 175 -5.11 -9.29 7.72
N SER A 176 -4.25 -9.80 8.60
CA SER A 176 -2.88 -10.17 8.24
C SER A 176 -2.54 -11.59 8.66
N TYR A 177 -1.60 -12.16 7.91
CA TYR A 177 -1.09 -13.48 8.17
C TYR A 177 0.44 -13.50 8.14
N VAL A 178 1.01 -14.36 8.96
CA VAL A 178 2.44 -14.71 8.95
C VAL A 178 2.58 -16.17 8.59
N GLY A 179 3.47 -16.44 7.66
CA GLY A 179 3.87 -17.81 7.28
C GLY A 179 5.16 -18.22 7.98
N TYR A 180 5.16 -19.45 8.49
CA TYR A 180 6.25 -20.03 9.30
C TYR A 180 6.78 -21.31 8.66
N VAL A 181 8.11 -21.48 8.70
CA VAL A 181 8.83 -22.73 8.43
C VAL A 181 9.66 -23.02 9.69
N ASP A 182 9.60 -24.23 10.22
CA ASP A 182 10.32 -24.64 11.44
C ASP A 182 10.19 -23.65 12.61
N GLN A 183 8.97 -23.12 12.81
CA GLN A 183 8.61 -22.08 13.79
C GLN A 183 9.19 -20.68 13.52
N GLU A 184 10.02 -20.51 12.51
CA GLU A 184 10.56 -19.20 12.12
C GLU A 184 9.59 -18.44 11.21
N PRO A 185 9.26 -17.17 11.48
CA PRO A 185 8.42 -16.36 10.62
C PRO A 185 9.19 -15.93 9.39
N ILE A 186 8.74 -16.34 8.19
CA ILE A 186 9.48 -16.12 6.95
C ILE A 186 8.78 -15.24 5.93
N CYS A 187 7.47 -15.11 6.01
CA CYS A 187 6.71 -14.27 5.08
C CYS A 187 5.45 -13.69 5.72
N THR A 188 5.00 -12.57 5.18
CA THR A 188 3.82 -11.82 5.65
C THR A 188 2.91 -11.44 4.52
N ILE A 189 1.65 -11.20 4.83
CA ILE A 189 0.65 -10.58 3.96
C ILE A 189 -0.41 -9.88 4.78
N ALA A 190 -1.01 -8.83 4.23
CA ALA A 190 -2.27 -8.28 4.71
C ALA A 190 -3.30 -8.22 3.58
N VAL A 191 -4.57 -8.43 3.92
CA VAL A 191 -5.70 -8.25 3.02
C VAL A 191 -6.68 -7.27 3.65
N VAL A 192 -7.02 -6.22 2.89
CA VAL A 192 -8.00 -5.20 3.30
C VAL A 192 -9.18 -5.23 2.34
N PHE A 193 -10.35 -5.67 2.82
CA PHE A 193 -11.57 -5.63 2.02
C PHE A 193 -12.23 -4.27 2.12
N ASN A 194 -12.25 -3.53 1.03
CA ASN A 194 -12.92 -2.23 0.92
C ASN A 194 -13.23 -1.91 -0.53
N ALA A 195 -14.22 -1.03 -0.76
CA ALA A 195 -14.66 -0.59 -2.09
C ALA A 195 -15.00 -1.75 -3.06
N GLY A 196 -15.45 -2.89 -2.51
CA GLY A 196 -15.80 -4.08 -3.29
C GLY A 196 -14.59 -4.80 -3.87
N GLY A 197 -13.42 -4.76 -3.22
CA GLY A 197 -12.21 -5.46 -3.64
C GLY A 197 -11.32 -5.88 -2.46
N HIS A 198 -10.57 -6.97 -2.64
CA HIS A 198 -9.57 -7.47 -1.70
C HIS A 198 -8.21 -6.83 -2.00
N GLY A 199 -7.85 -5.76 -1.30
CA GLY A 199 -6.54 -5.12 -1.42
C GLY A 199 -5.45 -5.96 -0.75
N VAL A 200 -4.37 -6.24 -1.47
CA VAL A 200 -3.22 -7.01 -0.98
C VAL A 200 -2.09 -6.06 -0.63
N TYR A 201 -1.61 -6.13 0.61
CA TYR A 201 -0.57 -5.28 1.16
C TYR A 201 0.46 -6.09 1.94
N GLY A 202 1.66 -5.56 2.12
CA GLY A 202 2.68 -6.14 2.97
C GLY A 202 3.08 -7.58 2.60
N LEU A 203 2.84 -8.02 1.34
CA LEU A 203 3.31 -9.32 0.89
C LEU A 203 4.84 -9.26 0.77
N ALA A 204 5.49 -9.92 1.70
CA ALA A 204 6.94 -9.94 1.83
C ALA A 204 7.41 -11.34 2.20
N THR A 205 8.62 -11.70 1.75
CA THR A 205 9.28 -12.97 2.09
C THR A 205 10.76 -12.67 2.34
N LEU A 206 11.30 -13.17 3.45
CA LEU A 206 12.70 -13.00 3.80
C LEU A 206 13.61 -13.43 2.64
N PRO A 207 14.73 -12.73 2.40
CA PRO A 207 15.59 -12.97 1.22
C PRO A 207 15.97 -14.44 1.01
N GLU A 208 16.34 -15.14 2.06
CA GLU A 208 16.74 -16.55 2.07
C GLU A 208 15.64 -17.54 1.69
N HIS A 209 14.37 -17.11 1.79
CA HIS A 209 13.18 -17.92 1.48
C HIS A 209 12.49 -17.51 0.17
N GLN A 210 13.02 -16.51 -0.54
CA GLN A 210 12.45 -16.05 -1.80
C GLN A 210 12.53 -17.10 -2.90
N ARG A 211 11.68 -16.95 -3.93
CA ARG A 211 11.60 -17.82 -5.13
C ARG A 211 11.24 -19.28 -4.87
N SER A 212 10.92 -19.64 -3.64
CA SER A 212 10.52 -21.00 -3.22
C SER A 212 9.02 -21.25 -3.27
N GLY A 213 8.21 -20.23 -3.58
CA GLY A 213 6.74 -20.37 -3.69
C GLY A 213 5.95 -19.93 -2.46
N TYR A 214 6.61 -19.59 -1.35
CA TYR A 214 5.96 -19.20 -0.09
C TYR A 214 5.03 -17.99 -0.23
N ALA A 215 5.45 -16.94 -0.98
CA ALA A 215 4.60 -15.78 -1.23
C ALA A 215 3.29 -16.15 -1.95
N GLU A 216 3.33 -17.06 -2.92
CA GLU A 216 2.14 -17.53 -3.62
C GLU A 216 1.24 -18.38 -2.70
N ALA A 217 1.81 -19.28 -1.89
CA ALA A 217 1.06 -20.09 -0.94
C ALA A 217 0.32 -19.21 0.06
N LEU A 218 1.00 -18.23 0.65
CA LEU A 218 0.43 -17.30 1.61
C LEU A 218 -0.66 -16.41 0.99
N LEU A 219 -0.41 -15.87 -0.21
CA LEU A 219 -1.37 -15.03 -0.94
C LEU A 219 -2.67 -15.78 -1.24
N ARG A 220 -2.59 -17.01 -1.75
CA ARG A 220 -3.76 -17.82 -2.07
C ARG A 220 -4.60 -18.10 -0.83
N ARG A 221 -3.97 -18.48 0.27
CA ARG A 221 -4.66 -18.74 1.52
C ARG A 221 -5.33 -17.50 2.08
N ALA A 222 -4.63 -16.37 2.13
CA ALA A 222 -5.18 -15.12 2.66
C ALA A 222 -6.38 -14.61 1.85
N LEU A 223 -6.33 -14.74 0.52
CA LEU A 223 -7.44 -14.36 -0.36
C LEU A 223 -8.61 -15.34 -0.27
N GLU A 224 -8.35 -16.63 -0.09
CA GLU A 224 -9.40 -17.63 0.14
C GLU A 224 -10.16 -17.33 1.43
N ASP A 225 -9.45 -17.07 2.52
CA ASP A 225 -10.04 -16.73 3.82
C ASP A 225 -10.84 -15.41 3.74
N SER A 226 -10.29 -14.37 3.09
CA SER A 226 -10.98 -13.11 2.88
C SER A 226 -12.25 -13.28 2.02
N SER A 227 -12.20 -14.13 0.99
CA SER A 227 -13.35 -14.40 0.13
C SER A 227 -14.45 -15.20 0.84
N ARG A 228 -14.11 -16.05 1.81
CA ARG A 228 -15.11 -16.74 2.64
C ARG A 228 -15.88 -15.75 3.52
N ILE A 229 -15.23 -14.70 3.99
CA ILE A 229 -15.84 -13.71 4.90
C ILE A 229 -16.64 -12.68 4.12
N HIS A 230 -16.08 -12.15 3.02
CA HIS A 230 -16.61 -10.98 2.32
C HIS A 230 -17.26 -11.30 0.95
N GLY A 231 -17.20 -12.57 0.51
CA GLY A 231 -17.64 -12.99 -0.81
C GLY A 231 -16.58 -12.81 -1.89
N GLY A 232 -16.88 -13.29 -3.10
CA GLY A 232 -16.01 -13.15 -4.25
C GLY A 232 -15.97 -11.71 -4.75
N ALA A 233 -14.78 -11.15 -4.88
CA ALA A 233 -14.53 -9.81 -5.39
C ALA A 233 -13.15 -9.76 -6.05
N PRO A 234 -12.87 -8.77 -6.94
CA PRO A 234 -11.55 -8.63 -7.53
C PRO A 234 -10.48 -8.37 -6.47
N THR A 235 -9.28 -8.85 -6.73
CA THR A 235 -8.10 -8.61 -5.91
C THR A 235 -7.29 -7.44 -6.48
N LEU A 236 -6.78 -6.58 -5.60
CA LEU A 236 -6.19 -5.28 -5.93
C LEU A 236 -4.83 -5.15 -5.25
N LEU A 237 -3.85 -4.56 -5.93
CA LEU A 237 -2.53 -4.30 -5.33
C LEU A 237 -1.74 -3.22 -6.11
N GLN A 238 -0.61 -2.77 -5.50
CA GLN A 238 0.42 -1.99 -6.16
C GLN A 238 1.70 -2.83 -6.15
N ALA A 239 2.15 -3.24 -7.34
CA ALA A 239 3.27 -4.15 -7.47
C ALA A 239 4.62 -3.43 -7.36
N THR A 240 5.50 -3.91 -6.49
CA THR A 240 6.91 -3.54 -6.53
C THR A 240 7.61 -4.21 -7.72
N PRO A 241 8.76 -3.71 -8.20
CA PRO A 241 9.53 -4.37 -9.26
C PRO A 241 9.82 -5.85 -8.96
N GLN A 242 10.13 -6.18 -7.71
CA GLN A 242 10.41 -7.55 -7.28
C GLN A 242 9.18 -8.46 -7.33
N GLY A 243 7.98 -7.93 -7.01
CA GLY A 243 6.72 -8.69 -6.99
C GLY A 243 6.04 -8.80 -8.34
N LEU A 244 6.34 -7.93 -9.30
CA LEU A 244 5.59 -7.80 -10.56
C LEU A 244 5.46 -9.13 -11.32
N SER A 245 6.55 -9.88 -11.45
CA SER A 245 6.56 -11.16 -12.17
C SER A 245 5.63 -12.21 -11.53
N LEU A 246 5.53 -12.23 -10.20
CA LEU A 246 4.61 -13.09 -9.47
C LEU A 246 3.16 -12.74 -9.84
N TYR A 247 2.79 -11.48 -9.77
CA TYR A 247 1.41 -11.04 -10.01
C TYR A 247 0.97 -11.25 -11.45
N LEU A 248 1.82 -10.95 -12.44
CA LEU A 248 1.55 -11.24 -13.85
C LEU A 248 1.29 -12.75 -14.10
N ARG A 249 2.10 -13.62 -13.48
CA ARG A 249 1.91 -15.08 -13.56
C ARG A 249 0.58 -15.49 -12.93
N LEU A 250 0.17 -14.86 -11.83
CA LEU A 250 -1.09 -15.14 -11.15
C LEU A 250 -2.33 -14.60 -11.86
N GLY A 251 -2.15 -13.85 -12.95
CA GLY A 251 -3.27 -13.35 -13.77
C GLY A 251 -3.68 -11.92 -13.45
N TYR A 252 -2.89 -11.18 -12.68
CA TYR A 252 -3.13 -9.75 -12.50
C TYR A 252 -2.81 -8.97 -13.77
N GLU A 253 -3.62 -7.96 -14.03
CA GLU A 253 -3.45 -7.00 -15.13
C GLU A 253 -3.23 -5.59 -14.60
N VAL A 254 -2.43 -4.80 -15.33
CA VAL A 254 -2.17 -3.40 -14.97
C VAL A 254 -3.41 -2.56 -15.30
N VAL A 255 -3.96 -1.92 -14.28
CA VAL A 255 -5.12 -1.02 -14.40
C VAL A 255 -4.68 0.42 -14.57
N SER A 256 -3.72 0.88 -13.75
CA SER A 256 -3.19 2.24 -13.72
C SER A 256 -1.75 2.24 -13.22
N ASN A 257 -1.09 3.40 -13.28
CA ASN A 257 0.20 3.59 -12.65
C ASN A 257 0.10 4.60 -11.51
N LEU A 258 0.79 4.29 -10.42
CA LEU A 258 0.94 5.13 -9.25
C LEU A 258 2.37 5.67 -9.18
N SER A 259 2.54 6.96 -9.27
CA SER A 259 3.83 7.64 -9.06
C SER A 259 3.88 8.18 -7.63
N ILE A 260 4.98 7.94 -6.93
CA ILE A 260 5.20 8.40 -5.57
C ILE A 260 6.35 9.40 -5.57
N TYR A 261 6.12 10.54 -4.96
CA TYR A 261 7.09 11.59 -4.77
C TYR A 261 7.29 11.84 -3.30
N THR A 262 8.50 12.07 -2.85
CA THR A 262 8.84 12.29 -1.44
C THR A 262 9.42 13.67 -1.23
N PHE A 263 9.03 14.28 -0.13
CA PHE A 263 9.68 15.44 0.46
C PHE A 263 10.43 14.97 1.70
N THR A 264 11.73 15.24 1.72
CA THR A 264 12.58 15.09 2.89
C THR A 264 13.15 16.46 3.20
N GLY A 265 12.86 17.01 4.38
CA GLY A 265 13.49 18.23 4.85
C GLY A 265 15.02 18.05 4.84
N ASN A 266 15.76 19.10 4.56
CA ASN A 266 17.22 19.04 4.70
C ASN A 266 17.53 18.66 6.16
N GLN A 267 18.04 17.43 6.35
CA GLN A 267 18.74 17.04 7.57
C GLN A 267 20.05 17.80 7.68
#